data_8fb0f1a0609a20376c924afd1447d415
#
_entry.id   8fb0f1a0609a20376c924afd1447d415
#
_cell.length_a   1.000
_cell.length_b   1.000
_cell.length_c   1.000
_cell.angle_alpha   90.00
_cell.angle_beta   90.00
_cell.angle_gamma   90.00
#
_symmetry.space_group_name_H-M   'P 1'
#
loop_
_entity.id
_entity.type
_entity.pdbx_description
1 polymer ?
#
loop_
_entity_poly.entity_id
_entity_poly.type
_entity_poly.pdbx_seq_one_letter_code
_entity_poly.pdbx_strand_id
1 'polypeptide(L)'
;MSATANALTQQKEAGQTRFWQDPDKKYFCELFGFAAVVYFPLISQKLTNTFDGLWMDSFFIASFWELSLGRWLWPLMDALRFGVQTDPINSLLTLALTTLSFVLVRKLFAAKDSLLTYLLGMAFVASASVSIQLSYRFMSPIFGLALFLSVAAAYGVIRIKNDIRAAAWGTVCLALSLGLYQANLGCFCVILLVYFLLLLFQQADRRLVHAYIGRSLGSAAAGMGLYYLILKLILLATGWQLSEYNGAADVSPLHILKQLPVGIARAYQIFGAYFFRNQYRNNILQAVGFFVLVVLLIGIGLLARLGRVVQSRNLEYALLSAAALAVLPAACNVMLLITSSAVWRLQMAGALDLFLPLCILLLDATRREKPQAKRWRTIMAGGVTLLAFLIVYGNVYMRAVDQEAMSEGRKALKTMSDRIADDLIDFGYFDGEEQLPVVFVGRPSSNPTFVMREYYLYANNYAEMGRFWGGADVARQVWKSVFQNITPINFTYGRVERYRKIYAESETAQMPNYPQEGYIRQIGDTVVVKISDDYNDSISAEEEDTPLAGYFELGQVDNNFYE
;
A
#
# COMPACT_ATOMS: atom_id res chain seq x y z
N MET A 1 53.20 -6.72 31.24
CA MET A 1 52.02 -5.80 31.31
C MET A 1 51.75 -4.98 30.03
N SER A 2 52.69 -4.80 29.12
CA SER A 2 52.51 -3.99 27.90
C SER A 2 51.75 -4.71 26.75
N ALA A 3 51.90 -6.02 26.62
CA ALA A 3 51.29 -6.78 25.53
C ALA A 3 49.73 -6.95 25.67
N THR A 4 49.26 -7.06 26.90
CA THR A 4 47.82 -7.19 27.21
C THR A 4 47.08 -5.87 27.06
N ALA A 5 47.72 -4.75 27.33
CA ALA A 5 47.17 -3.41 27.13
C ALA A 5 47.02 -3.09 25.63
N ASN A 6 47.98 -3.49 24.80
CA ASN A 6 47.91 -3.31 23.34
C ASN A 6 46.83 -4.19 22.70
N ALA A 7 46.64 -5.43 23.18
CA ALA A 7 45.59 -6.32 22.68
C ALA A 7 44.18 -5.80 23.02
N LEU A 8 43.99 -5.22 24.22
CA LEU A 8 42.71 -4.59 24.64
C LEU A 8 42.43 -3.28 23.90
N THR A 9 43.47 -2.53 23.55
CA THR A 9 43.33 -1.31 22.73
C THR A 9 43.00 -1.65 21.28
N GLN A 10 43.65 -2.65 20.69
CA GLN A 10 43.30 -3.15 19.35
C GLN A 10 41.90 -3.78 19.28
N GLN A 11 41.46 -4.48 20.33
CA GLN A 11 40.07 -4.97 20.41
C GLN A 11 39.04 -3.84 20.59
N LYS A 12 39.37 -2.76 21.28
CA LYS A 12 38.49 -1.57 21.37
C LYS A 12 38.44 -0.77 20.05
N GLU A 13 39.55 -0.69 19.33
CA GLU A 13 39.58 -0.04 18.02
C GLU A 13 38.88 -0.87 16.93
N ALA A 14 38.93 -2.20 17.00
CA ALA A 14 38.14 -3.08 16.12
C ALA A 14 36.62 -3.03 16.39
N GLY A 15 36.20 -2.56 17.56
CA GLY A 15 34.80 -2.47 17.97
C GLY A 15 34.08 -1.16 17.61
N GLN A 16 34.80 -0.12 17.22
CA GLN A 16 34.20 1.15 16.76
C GLN A 16 34.40 1.33 15.24
N THR A 17 33.83 0.43 14.43
CA THR A 17 33.56 0.82 13.04
C THR A 17 32.66 2.04 13.09
N ARG A 18 33.18 3.18 12.59
CA ARG A 18 32.36 4.41 12.50
C ARG A 18 31.06 4.02 11.81
N PHE A 19 29.91 4.53 12.32
CA PHE A 19 28.57 4.20 11.82
C PHE A 19 28.50 4.16 10.27
N TRP A 20 29.19 5.10 9.62
CA TRP A 20 29.27 5.24 8.16
C TRP A 20 30.19 4.23 7.45
N GLN A 21 30.93 3.43 8.17
CA GLN A 21 31.77 2.35 7.60
C GLN A 21 30.99 1.04 7.41
N ASP A 22 29.81 0.92 8.03
CA ASP A 22 28.89 -0.20 7.78
C ASP A 22 28.11 0.06 6.48
N PRO A 23 28.34 -0.73 5.41
CA PRO A 23 27.75 -0.49 4.09
C PRO A 23 26.21 -0.56 4.12
N ASP A 24 25.62 -1.35 5.01
CA ASP A 24 24.18 -1.47 5.10
C ASP A 24 23.54 -0.25 5.77
N LYS A 25 24.19 0.31 6.79
CA LYS A 25 23.74 1.55 7.44
C LYS A 25 23.87 2.74 6.52
N LYS A 26 24.98 2.84 5.80
CA LYS A 26 25.20 3.87 4.77
C LYS A 26 24.10 3.78 3.71
N TYR A 27 23.87 2.60 3.16
CA TYR A 27 22.84 2.36 2.16
C TYR A 27 21.45 2.73 2.67
N PHE A 28 21.12 2.35 3.92
CA PHE A 28 19.86 2.73 4.55
C PHE A 28 19.70 4.26 4.60
N CYS A 29 20.69 4.98 5.12
CA CYS A 29 20.61 6.44 5.26
C CYS A 29 20.47 7.16 3.91
N GLU A 30 21.21 6.72 2.90
CA GLU A 30 21.16 7.32 1.56
C GLU A 30 19.81 7.06 0.88
N LEU A 31 19.29 5.83 0.99
CA LEU A 31 17.99 5.48 0.41
C LEU A 31 16.81 6.13 1.15
N PHE A 32 16.89 6.20 2.49
CA PHE A 32 15.91 6.89 3.31
C PHE A 32 15.91 8.41 3.03
N GLY A 33 17.08 9.03 2.91
CA GLY A 33 17.22 10.42 2.54
C GLY A 33 16.63 10.73 1.17
N PHE A 34 16.89 9.86 0.18
CA PHE A 34 16.26 9.97 -1.14
C PHE A 34 14.73 9.88 -1.04
N ALA A 35 14.19 8.90 -0.32
CA ALA A 35 12.75 8.74 -0.14
C ALA A 35 12.13 9.95 0.57
N ALA A 36 12.76 10.47 1.61
CA ALA A 36 12.31 11.68 2.32
C ALA A 36 12.26 12.91 1.39
N VAL A 37 13.22 13.07 0.48
CA VAL A 37 13.22 14.15 -0.52
C VAL A 37 12.08 13.97 -1.53
N VAL A 38 11.87 12.75 -2.06
CA VAL A 38 10.81 12.45 -3.03
C VAL A 38 9.42 12.76 -2.44
N TYR A 39 9.21 12.44 -1.18
CA TYR A 39 7.91 12.61 -0.51
C TYR A 39 7.83 13.87 0.36
N PHE A 40 8.82 14.77 0.27
CA PHE A 40 8.84 16.01 1.06
C PHE A 40 7.57 16.85 0.91
N PRO A 41 7.02 17.08 -0.32
CA PRO A 41 5.78 17.84 -0.47
C PRO A 41 4.60 17.16 0.23
N LEU A 42 4.46 15.84 0.09
CA LEU A 42 3.39 15.07 0.75
C LEU A 42 3.47 15.21 2.28
N ILE A 43 4.66 15.07 2.84
CA ILE A 43 4.90 15.12 4.28
C ILE A 43 4.71 16.54 4.83
N SER A 44 5.33 17.54 4.20
CA SER A 44 5.34 18.92 4.69
C SER A 44 3.99 19.61 4.57
N GLN A 45 3.26 19.35 3.49
CA GLN A 45 1.93 19.89 3.28
C GLN A 45 0.81 19.00 3.86
N LYS A 46 1.17 17.85 4.45
CA LYS A 46 0.21 16.86 4.99
C LYS A 46 -0.83 16.46 3.94
N LEU A 47 -0.38 16.16 2.72
CA LEU A 47 -1.27 15.74 1.64
C LEU A 47 -1.88 14.38 1.91
N THR A 48 -3.10 14.18 1.45
CA THR A 48 -3.86 12.94 1.61
C THR A 48 -4.46 12.51 0.28
N ASN A 49 -4.88 11.26 0.19
CA ASN A 49 -5.67 10.80 -0.95
C ASN A 49 -7.13 11.31 -0.87
N THR A 50 -7.93 10.94 -1.86
CA THR A 50 -9.23 11.56 -2.11
C THR A 50 -10.21 11.53 -0.93
N PHE A 51 -10.59 10.36 -0.38
CA PHE A 51 -11.55 10.35 0.74
C PHE A 51 -11.05 9.56 1.96
N ASP A 52 -10.50 8.37 1.80
CA ASP A 52 -9.96 7.60 2.93
C ASP A 52 -8.84 8.36 3.65
N GLY A 53 -8.02 9.09 2.91
CA GLY A 53 -6.97 9.92 3.49
C GLY A 53 -7.48 11.19 4.18
N LEU A 54 -8.65 11.70 3.81
CA LEU A 54 -9.32 12.80 4.52
C LEU A 54 -9.88 12.37 5.87
N TRP A 55 -10.04 11.08 6.07
CA TRP A 55 -10.52 10.51 7.32
C TRP A 55 -9.46 10.57 8.41
N MET A 56 -9.11 11.78 8.80
CA MET A 56 -8.01 12.01 9.73
C MET A 56 -8.44 12.86 10.88
N ASP A 57 -9.03 12.22 11.86
CA ASP A 57 -9.01 12.79 13.18
C ASP A 57 -7.56 12.83 13.69
N SER A 58 -7.21 13.82 14.49
CA SER A 58 -5.92 13.89 15.18
C SER A 58 -5.72 12.68 16.11
N PHE A 59 -6.79 11.98 16.42
CA PHE A 59 -6.82 10.77 17.23
C PHE A 59 -7.63 9.68 16.50
N PHE A 60 -7.01 8.50 16.28
CA PHE A 60 -7.66 7.35 15.67
C PHE A 60 -7.08 6.06 16.25
N ILE A 61 -7.95 5.18 16.70
CA ILE A 61 -7.61 3.80 17.05
C ILE A 61 -8.50 2.89 16.22
N ALA A 62 -7.88 2.00 15.45
CA ALA A 62 -8.58 1.00 14.67
C ALA A 62 -9.55 0.22 15.57
N SER A 63 -10.74 -0.05 15.06
CA SER A 63 -11.83 -0.61 15.82
C SER A 63 -12.43 -1.85 15.16
N PHE A 64 -13.72 -2.02 15.28
CA PHE A 64 -14.45 -3.14 14.74
C PHE A 64 -14.26 -3.31 13.22
N TRP A 65 -14.22 -2.21 12.43
CA TRP A 65 -14.07 -2.28 10.97
C TRP A 65 -12.79 -3.00 10.56
N GLU A 66 -11.66 -2.61 11.13
CA GLU A 66 -10.36 -3.23 10.82
C GLU A 66 -10.31 -4.68 11.27
N LEU A 67 -10.91 -4.99 12.42
CA LEU A 67 -11.02 -6.36 12.92
C LEU A 67 -11.92 -7.22 12.03
N SER A 68 -13.04 -6.68 11.54
CA SER A 68 -13.94 -7.37 10.62
C SER A 68 -13.30 -7.68 9.26
N LEU A 69 -12.25 -6.92 8.90
CA LEU A 69 -11.39 -7.19 7.74
C LEU A 69 -10.23 -8.14 8.06
N GLY A 70 -10.15 -8.69 9.28
CA GLY A 70 -9.09 -9.60 9.71
C GLY A 70 -7.78 -8.91 10.11
N ARG A 71 -7.76 -7.60 10.30
CA ARG A 71 -6.56 -6.81 10.65
C ARG A 71 -6.40 -6.68 12.18
N TRP A 72 -6.32 -7.80 12.85
CA TRP A 72 -6.40 -7.90 14.31
C TRP A 72 -5.23 -7.26 15.07
N LEU A 73 -4.08 -7.08 14.44
CA LEU A 73 -2.91 -6.46 15.08
C LEU A 73 -2.95 -4.92 15.00
N TRP A 74 -3.74 -4.36 14.07
CA TRP A 74 -3.79 -2.92 13.86
C TRP A 74 -4.26 -2.14 15.11
N PRO A 75 -5.36 -2.49 15.79
CA PRO A 75 -5.77 -1.77 17.00
C PRO A 75 -4.68 -1.71 18.07
N LEU A 76 -3.91 -2.80 18.23
CA LEU A 76 -2.79 -2.82 19.17
C LEU A 76 -1.67 -1.86 18.77
N MET A 77 -1.36 -1.76 17.48
CA MET A 77 -0.33 -0.82 17.00
C MET A 77 -0.77 0.64 17.15
N ASP A 78 -2.05 0.94 16.94
CA ASP A 78 -2.61 2.26 17.20
C ASP A 78 -2.58 2.61 18.70
N ALA A 79 -2.92 1.68 19.57
CA ALA A 79 -2.81 1.86 21.00
C ALA A 79 -1.37 2.14 21.45
N LEU A 80 -0.37 1.44 20.86
CA LEU A 80 1.05 1.67 21.15
C LEU A 80 1.55 3.06 20.73
N ARG A 81 0.93 3.70 19.74
CA ARG A 81 1.19 5.09 19.36
C ARG A 81 0.19 6.08 19.97
N PHE A 82 -0.55 5.65 21.00
CA PHE A 82 -1.53 6.46 21.73
C PHE A 82 -2.69 6.98 20.87
N GLY A 83 -2.97 6.35 19.73
CA GLY A 83 -3.99 6.80 18.79
C GLY A 83 -3.65 8.11 18.05
N VAL A 84 -2.54 8.76 18.38
CA VAL A 84 -2.20 10.08 17.81
C VAL A 84 -1.76 9.95 16.36
N GLN A 85 -2.43 10.72 15.48
CA GLN A 85 -2.17 10.73 14.04
C GLN A 85 -1.38 11.99 13.68
N THR A 86 -0.08 11.86 13.53
CA THR A 86 0.76 13.02 13.26
C THR A 86 1.81 12.77 12.20
N ASP A 87 1.87 13.67 11.22
CA ASP A 87 3.03 13.84 10.35
C ASP A 87 3.91 14.97 10.89
N PRO A 88 5.24 14.85 10.72
CA PRO A 88 5.93 13.93 9.79
C PRO A 88 6.23 12.51 10.33
N ILE A 89 5.90 12.20 11.59
CA ILE A 89 6.36 10.96 12.25
C ILE A 89 5.80 9.71 11.54
N ASN A 90 4.49 9.69 11.22
CA ASN A 90 3.86 8.55 10.55
C ASN A 90 4.52 8.26 9.19
N SER A 91 4.69 9.28 8.37
CA SER A 91 5.28 9.15 7.04
C SER A 91 6.76 8.75 7.11
N LEU A 92 7.55 9.36 7.98
CA LEU A 92 8.97 9.03 8.15
C LEU A 92 9.16 7.60 8.68
N LEU A 93 8.33 7.15 9.62
CA LEU A 93 8.35 5.76 10.09
C LEU A 93 8.02 4.78 8.96
N THR A 94 7.02 5.08 8.15
CA THR A 94 6.65 4.27 6.97
C THR A 94 7.82 4.18 5.98
N LEU A 95 8.46 5.31 5.66
CA LEU A 95 9.62 5.34 4.77
C LEU A 95 10.82 4.60 5.35
N ALA A 96 11.07 4.71 6.66
CA ALA A 96 12.14 3.98 7.33
C ALA A 96 11.92 2.46 7.24
N LEU A 97 10.71 1.98 7.53
CA LEU A 97 10.36 0.56 7.46
C LEU A 97 10.41 0.02 6.01
N THR A 98 9.95 0.81 5.03
CA THR A 98 10.03 0.48 3.61
C THR A 98 11.49 0.39 3.15
N THR A 99 12.32 1.36 3.53
CA THR A 99 13.75 1.37 3.22
C THR A 99 14.46 0.18 3.86
N LEU A 100 14.18 -0.10 5.13
CA LEU A 100 14.76 -1.25 5.85
C LEU A 100 14.36 -2.58 5.19
N SER A 101 13.14 -2.66 4.67
CA SER A 101 12.68 -3.82 3.88
C SER A 101 13.58 -4.06 2.67
N PHE A 102 13.91 -3.01 1.92
CA PHE A 102 14.79 -3.16 0.77
C PHE A 102 16.25 -3.45 1.16
N VAL A 103 16.75 -2.94 2.28
CA VAL A 103 18.05 -3.32 2.84
C VAL A 103 18.11 -4.84 3.10
N LEU A 104 17.04 -5.43 3.66
CA LEU A 104 16.97 -6.88 3.85
C LEU A 104 16.96 -7.63 2.51
N VAL A 105 16.21 -7.16 1.52
CA VAL A 105 16.22 -7.73 0.16
C VAL A 105 17.63 -7.69 -0.45
N ARG A 106 18.30 -6.54 -0.39
CA ARG A 106 19.69 -6.40 -0.84
C ARG A 106 20.62 -7.45 -0.21
N LYS A 107 20.49 -7.65 1.10
CA LYS A 107 21.28 -8.65 1.86
C LYS A 107 20.99 -10.08 1.43
N LEU A 108 19.76 -10.42 1.06
CA LEU A 108 19.40 -11.76 0.57
C LEU A 108 20.20 -12.15 -0.67
N PHE A 109 20.36 -11.23 -1.61
CA PHE A 109 21.06 -11.47 -2.86
C PHE A 109 22.56 -11.15 -2.80
N ALA A 110 23.08 -10.79 -1.60
CA ALA A 110 24.45 -10.34 -1.40
C ALA A 110 24.88 -9.29 -2.45
N ALA A 111 23.94 -8.38 -2.78
CA ALA A 111 24.17 -7.39 -3.82
C ALA A 111 25.25 -6.40 -3.40
N LYS A 112 26.20 -6.15 -4.32
CA LYS A 112 27.32 -5.23 -4.10
C LYS A 112 26.84 -3.79 -4.04
N ASP A 113 27.60 -2.94 -3.38
CA ASP A 113 27.44 -1.49 -3.47
C ASP A 113 27.75 -1.05 -4.89
N SER A 114 26.70 -0.80 -5.66
CA SER A 114 26.79 -0.36 -7.05
C SER A 114 25.66 0.62 -7.35
N LEU A 115 25.87 1.47 -8.34
CA LEU A 115 24.82 2.39 -8.81
C LEU A 115 23.51 1.63 -9.14
N LEU A 116 23.62 0.46 -9.77
CA LEU A 116 22.44 -0.36 -10.08
C LEU A 116 21.66 -0.74 -8.80
N THR A 117 22.35 -1.20 -7.75
CA THR A 117 21.70 -1.59 -6.49
C THR A 117 20.99 -0.39 -5.82
N TYR A 118 21.59 0.80 -5.86
CA TYR A 118 20.96 2.02 -5.38
C TYR A 118 19.72 2.37 -6.21
N LEU A 119 19.82 2.34 -7.54
CA LEU A 119 18.69 2.63 -8.42
C LEU A 119 17.53 1.66 -8.22
N LEU A 120 17.80 0.37 -7.95
CA LEU A 120 16.73 -0.59 -7.65
C LEU A 120 16.01 -0.27 -6.33
N GLY A 121 16.75 0.13 -5.30
CA GLY A 121 16.17 0.60 -4.04
C GLY A 121 15.35 1.88 -4.23
N MET A 122 15.90 2.85 -4.96
CA MET A 122 15.21 4.11 -5.28
C MET A 122 13.94 3.86 -6.09
N ALA A 123 13.96 2.95 -7.08
CA ALA A 123 12.78 2.56 -7.85
C ALA A 123 11.69 1.97 -6.95
N PHE A 124 12.07 1.16 -5.96
CA PHE A 124 11.12 0.56 -5.03
C PHE A 124 10.52 1.59 -4.07
N VAL A 125 11.34 2.40 -3.39
CA VAL A 125 10.81 3.38 -2.41
C VAL A 125 10.02 4.52 -3.07
N ALA A 126 10.30 4.85 -4.34
CA ALA A 126 9.53 5.80 -5.12
C ALA A 126 8.37 5.16 -5.91
N SER A 127 8.00 3.92 -5.61
CA SER A 127 6.96 3.20 -6.34
C SER A 127 5.55 3.74 -6.07
N ALA A 128 4.61 3.32 -6.93
CA ALA A 128 3.22 3.73 -6.82
C ALA A 128 2.55 3.22 -5.55
N SER A 129 2.85 1.97 -5.12
CA SER A 129 2.28 1.42 -3.89
C SER A 129 2.73 2.18 -2.64
N VAL A 130 4.00 2.58 -2.57
CA VAL A 130 4.52 3.37 -1.43
C VAL A 130 3.85 4.74 -1.39
N SER A 131 3.69 5.39 -2.54
CA SER A 131 3.05 6.70 -2.62
C SER A 131 1.59 6.68 -2.13
N ILE A 132 0.80 5.71 -2.61
CA ILE A 132 -0.59 5.62 -2.15
C ILE A 132 -0.68 5.22 -0.68
N GLN A 133 0.19 4.34 -0.18
CA GLN A 133 0.23 3.98 1.24
C GLN A 133 0.55 5.18 2.14
N LEU A 134 1.45 6.08 1.70
CA LEU A 134 1.74 7.33 2.41
C LEU A 134 0.57 8.32 2.39
N SER A 135 -0.23 8.33 1.31
CA SER A 135 -1.40 9.21 1.21
C SER A 135 -2.53 8.84 2.18
N TYR A 136 -2.53 7.61 2.70
CA TYR A 136 -3.36 7.18 3.83
C TYR A 136 -2.63 7.49 5.15
N ARG A 137 -2.51 8.76 5.52
CA ARG A 137 -1.67 9.23 6.63
C ARG A 137 -1.88 8.46 7.94
N PHE A 138 -3.13 8.26 8.35
CA PHE A 138 -3.48 7.62 9.62
C PHE A 138 -3.04 6.14 9.69
N MET A 139 -3.02 5.45 8.55
CA MET A 139 -2.67 4.03 8.49
C MET A 139 -1.30 3.77 7.83
N SER A 140 -0.60 4.78 7.38
CA SER A 140 0.67 4.60 6.66
C SER A 140 1.72 3.81 7.44
N PRO A 141 1.93 3.97 8.77
CA PRO A 141 2.87 3.14 9.53
C PRO A 141 2.48 1.66 9.57
N ILE A 142 1.18 1.37 9.51
CA ILE A 142 0.65 0.00 9.50
C ILE A 142 1.07 -0.70 8.21
N PHE A 143 0.95 -0.03 7.06
CA PHE A 143 1.44 -0.54 5.78
C PHE A 143 2.95 -0.78 5.79
N GLY A 144 3.73 0.19 6.28
CA GLY A 144 5.18 0.06 6.38
C GLY A 144 5.62 -1.10 7.26
N LEU A 145 4.98 -1.26 8.44
CA LEU A 145 5.28 -2.35 9.36
C LEU A 145 4.87 -3.71 8.79
N ALA A 146 3.71 -3.81 8.16
CA ALA A 146 3.25 -5.04 7.52
C ALA A 146 4.20 -5.49 6.40
N LEU A 147 4.67 -4.56 5.56
CA LEU A 147 5.68 -4.83 4.53
C LEU A 147 6.99 -5.31 5.15
N PHE A 148 7.50 -4.59 6.16
CA PHE A 148 8.73 -4.96 6.83
C PHE A 148 8.68 -6.36 7.46
N LEU A 149 7.59 -6.69 8.15
CA LEU A 149 7.39 -8.01 8.75
C LEU A 149 7.32 -9.12 7.70
N SER A 150 6.65 -8.88 6.57
CA SER A 150 6.58 -9.81 5.44
C SER A 150 7.98 -10.11 4.86
N VAL A 151 8.77 -9.05 4.61
CA VAL A 151 10.14 -9.17 4.12
C VAL A 151 11.06 -9.82 5.15
N ALA A 152 10.91 -9.46 6.45
CA ALA A 152 11.67 -10.06 7.55
C ALA A 152 11.34 -11.55 7.72
N ALA A 153 10.08 -11.95 7.51
CA ALA A 153 9.68 -13.37 7.47
C ALA A 153 10.46 -14.13 6.39
N ALA A 154 10.44 -13.64 5.15
CA ALA A 154 11.17 -14.25 4.05
C ALA A 154 12.70 -14.25 4.30
N TYR A 155 13.22 -13.14 4.83
CA TYR A 155 14.64 -13.05 5.21
C TYR A 155 15.05 -14.12 6.22
N GLY A 156 14.24 -14.32 7.27
CA GLY A 156 14.50 -15.33 8.28
C GLY A 156 14.46 -16.76 7.75
N VAL A 157 13.43 -17.08 6.94
CA VAL A 157 13.33 -18.39 6.26
C VAL A 157 14.57 -18.70 5.42
N ILE A 158 15.15 -17.71 4.76
CA ILE A 158 16.31 -17.87 3.88
C ILE A 158 17.63 -17.92 4.67
N ARG A 159 17.83 -17.05 5.66
CA ARG A 159 19.13 -16.80 6.27
C ARG A 159 19.38 -17.53 7.59
N ILE A 160 18.34 -17.90 8.32
CA ILE A 160 18.51 -18.63 9.58
C ILE A 160 18.90 -20.08 9.26
N LYS A 161 20.03 -20.52 9.78
CA LYS A 161 20.61 -21.85 9.49
C LYS A 161 19.80 -23.01 10.10
N ASN A 162 19.27 -22.81 11.29
CA ASN A 162 18.46 -23.83 11.98
C ASN A 162 17.06 -23.84 11.42
N ASP A 163 16.60 -24.96 10.87
CA ASP A 163 15.32 -25.10 10.17
C ASP A 163 14.11 -24.78 11.05
N ILE A 164 14.12 -25.21 12.31
CA ILE A 164 13.03 -24.96 13.26
C ILE A 164 12.94 -23.45 13.58
N ARG A 165 14.11 -22.82 13.85
CA ARG A 165 14.14 -21.37 14.13
C ARG A 165 13.76 -20.56 12.89
N ALA A 166 14.17 -20.98 11.71
CA ALA A 166 13.80 -20.35 10.45
C ALA A 166 12.29 -20.42 10.23
N ALA A 167 11.70 -21.60 10.42
CA ALA A 167 10.26 -21.82 10.31
C ALA A 167 9.48 -21.02 11.35
N ALA A 168 9.90 -21.04 12.62
CA ALA A 168 9.26 -20.28 13.70
C ALA A 168 9.30 -18.77 13.44
N TRP A 169 10.46 -18.23 13.03
CA TRP A 169 10.61 -16.83 12.67
C TRP A 169 9.70 -16.45 11.51
N GLY A 170 9.74 -17.23 10.40
CA GLY A 170 8.90 -17.01 9.24
C GLY A 170 7.41 -17.03 9.59
N THR A 171 6.98 -18.03 10.39
CA THR A 171 5.60 -18.18 10.87
C THR A 171 5.13 -16.95 11.66
N VAL A 172 5.89 -16.54 12.68
CA VAL A 172 5.49 -15.43 13.55
C VAL A 172 5.46 -14.11 12.79
N CYS A 173 6.54 -13.79 12.07
CA CYS A 173 6.60 -12.53 11.32
C CYS A 173 5.53 -12.46 10.23
N LEU A 174 5.24 -13.58 9.54
CA LEU A 174 4.17 -13.62 8.54
C LEU A 174 2.80 -13.45 9.17
N ALA A 175 2.49 -14.14 10.26
CA ALA A 175 1.21 -14.01 10.96
C ALA A 175 0.97 -12.57 11.44
N LEU A 176 1.98 -11.91 11.99
CA LEU A 176 1.91 -10.49 12.40
C LEU A 176 1.72 -9.56 11.19
N SER A 177 2.42 -9.81 10.07
CA SER A 177 2.24 -9.05 8.84
C SER A 177 0.80 -9.13 8.32
N LEU A 178 0.24 -10.35 8.28
CA LEU A 178 -1.14 -10.58 7.85
C LEU A 178 -2.17 -9.97 8.80
N GLY A 179 -1.88 -9.96 10.09
CA GLY A 179 -2.70 -9.29 11.10
C GLY A 179 -2.74 -7.77 10.99
N LEU A 180 -1.83 -7.17 10.21
CA LEU A 180 -1.82 -5.75 9.85
C LEU A 180 -2.40 -5.50 8.46
N TYR A 181 -1.87 -6.20 7.44
CA TYR A 181 -2.30 -6.02 6.06
C TYR A 181 -2.01 -7.26 5.18
N GLN A 182 -3.05 -7.98 4.83
CA GLN A 182 -2.96 -9.30 4.19
C GLN A 182 -2.30 -9.27 2.80
N ALA A 183 -2.41 -8.16 2.06
CA ALA A 183 -1.85 -8.05 0.71
C ALA A 183 -0.31 -8.25 0.67
N ASN A 184 0.38 -8.02 1.79
CA ASN A 184 1.83 -8.26 1.88
C ASN A 184 2.24 -9.74 1.86
N LEU A 185 1.29 -10.70 1.89
CA LEU A 185 1.57 -12.10 1.58
C LEU A 185 2.28 -12.25 0.22
N GLY A 186 1.90 -11.42 -0.77
CA GLY A 186 2.57 -11.40 -2.07
C GLY A 186 4.06 -11.06 -1.98
N CYS A 187 4.45 -10.13 -1.11
CA CYS A 187 5.86 -9.78 -0.90
C CYS A 187 6.66 -10.97 -0.35
N PHE A 188 6.11 -11.67 0.64
CA PHE A 188 6.72 -12.89 1.17
C PHE A 188 6.88 -13.96 0.09
N CYS A 189 5.81 -14.25 -0.67
CA CYS A 189 5.82 -15.27 -1.70
C CYS A 189 6.79 -14.96 -2.84
N VAL A 190 6.81 -13.72 -3.36
CA VAL A 190 7.67 -13.35 -4.49
C VAL A 190 9.15 -13.39 -4.11
N ILE A 191 9.51 -12.96 -2.89
CA ILE A 191 10.90 -13.02 -2.40
C ILE A 191 11.36 -14.48 -2.30
N LEU A 192 10.55 -15.35 -1.69
CA LEU A 192 10.89 -16.76 -1.58
C LEU A 192 11.01 -17.44 -2.95
N LEU A 193 10.09 -17.15 -3.86
CA LEU A 193 10.08 -17.76 -5.18
C LEU A 193 11.27 -17.31 -6.04
N VAL A 194 11.63 -16.02 -5.99
CA VAL A 194 12.80 -15.52 -6.72
C VAL A 194 14.10 -16.04 -6.10
N TYR A 195 14.19 -16.19 -4.78
CA TYR A 195 15.35 -16.82 -4.15
C TYR A 195 15.41 -18.33 -4.46
N PHE A 196 14.29 -19.00 -4.57
CA PHE A 196 14.23 -20.39 -5.06
C PHE A 196 14.80 -20.51 -6.48
N LEU A 197 14.43 -19.61 -7.39
CA LEU A 197 15.03 -19.55 -8.73
C LEU A 197 16.55 -19.30 -8.67
N LEU A 198 17.04 -18.50 -7.72
CA LEU A 198 18.48 -18.32 -7.51
C LEU A 198 19.18 -19.65 -7.22
N LEU A 199 18.64 -20.45 -6.28
CA LEU A 199 19.20 -21.77 -5.94
C LEU A 199 19.21 -22.72 -7.15
N LEU A 200 18.12 -22.77 -7.91
CA LEU A 200 18.00 -23.63 -9.09
C LEU A 200 18.95 -23.18 -10.22
N PHE A 201 19.05 -21.90 -10.49
CA PHE A 201 19.94 -21.35 -11.53
C PHE A 201 21.42 -21.47 -11.18
N GLN A 202 21.77 -21.49 -9.90
CA GLN A 202 23.10 -21.77 -9.39
C GLN A 202 23.43 -23.26 -9.29
N GLN A 203 22.46 -24.15 -9.56
CA GLN A 203 22.63 -25.59 -9.41
C GLN A 203 23.02 -25.98 -7.96
N ALA A 204 22.35 -25.36 -6.98
CA ALA A 204 22.61 -25.63 -5.56
C ALA A 204 22.42 -27.11 -5.21
N ASP A 205 22.97 -27.56 -4.08
CA ASP A 205 22.80 -28.95 -3.63
C ASP A 205 21.32 -29.32 -3.47
N ARG A 206 20.97 -30.55 -3.90
CA ARG A 206 19.58 -31.04 -3.91
C ARG A 206 18.95 -31.05 -2.51
N ARG A 207 19.73 -31.42 -1.49
CA ARG A 207 19.23 -31.43 -0.10
C ARG A 207 18.91 -30.03 0.37
N LEU A 208 19.74 -29.05 0.01
CA LEU A 208 19.50 -27.64 0.30
C LEU A 208 18.22 -27.14 -0.38
N VAL A 209 18.01 -27.48 -1.65
CA VAL A 209 16.80 -27.11 -2.42
C VAL A 209 15.54 -27.69 -1.78
N HIS A 210 15.53 -28.97 -1.43
CA HIS A 210 14.36 -29.62 -0.80
C HIS A 210 14.12 -29.07 0.63
N ALA A 211 15.16 -28.88 1.44
CA ALA A 211 15.04 -28.26 2.75
C ALA A 211 14.48 -26.83 2.64
N TYR A 212 14.91 -26.08 1.63
CA TYR A 212 14.38 -24.76 1.34
C TYR A 212 12.88 -24.77 0.99
N ILE A 213 12.43 -25.69 0.13
CA ILE A 213 11.01 -25.87 -0.21
C ILE A 213 10.21 -26.18 1.07
N GLY A 214 10.67 -27.14 1.85
CA GLY A 214 10.00 -27.53 3.10
C GLY A 214 9.86 -26.37 4.08
N ARG A 215 10.93 -25.59 4.32
CA ARG A 215 10.90 -24.41 5.19
C ARG A 215 9.97 -23.32 4.67
N SER A 216 10.01 -23.05 3.37
CA SER A 216 9.21 -22.00 2.74
C SER A 216 7.72 -22.31 2.80
N LEU A 217 7.34 -23.52 2.39
CA LEU A 217 5.94 -23.96 2.42
C LEU A 217 5.45 -24.14 3.86
N GLY A 218 6.28 -24.70 4.74
CA GLY A 218 5.96 -24.86 6.15
C GLY A 218 5.72 -23.53 6.85
N SER A 219 6.60 -22.55 6.64
CA SER A 219 6.42 -21.20 7.19
C SER A 219 5.20 -20.48 6.64
N ALA A 220 4.92 -20.63 5.34
CA ALA A 220 3.72 -20.06 4.72
C ALA A 220 2.45 -20.65 5.33
N ALA A 221 2.34 -21.98 5.37
CA ALA A 221 1.18 -22.67 5.90
C ALA A 221 0.98 -22.41 7.40
N ALA A 222 2.06 -22.50 8.20
CA ALA A 222 2.00 -22.25 9.63
C ALA A 222 1.73 -20.76 9.95
N GLY A 223 2.29 -19.82 9.17
CA GLY A 223 2.04 -18.39 9.34
C GLY A 223 0.60 -18.00 9.03
N MET A 224 0.04 -18.50 7.93
CA MET A 224 -1.38 -18.32 7.62
C MET A 224 -2.29 -19.02 8.64
N GLY A 225 -1.91 -20.22 9.09
CA GLY A 225 -2.64 -20.96 10.12
C GLY A 225 -2.65 -20.21 11.46
N LEU A 226 -1.51 -19.69 11.90
CA LEU A 226 -1.40 -18.89 13.12
C LEU A 226 -2.19 -17.59 13.03
N TYR A 227 -2.10 -16.87 11.90
CA TYR A 227 -2.91 -15.69 11.64
C TYR A 227 -4.41 -16.00 11.78
N TYR A 228 -4.88 -17.06 11.12
CA TYR A 228 -6.28 -17.45 11.14
C TYR A 228 -6.74 -17.92 12.51
N LEU A 229 -5.91 -18.66 13.25
CA LEU A 229 -6.19 -19.09 14.62
C LEU A 229 -6.39 -17.89 15.55
N ILE A 230 -5.46 -16.92 15.53
CA ILE A 230 -5.57 -15.70 16.35
C ILE A 230 -6.84 -14.93 15.98
N LEU A 231 -7.11 -14.74 14.68
CA LEU A 231 -8.32 -14.08 14.20
C LEU A 231 -9.59 -14.76 14.73
N LYS A 232 -9.68 -16.10 14.62
CA LYS A 232 -10.83 -16.85 15.12
C LYS A 232 -11.01 -16.75 16.62
N LEU A 233 -9.93 -16.76 17.38
CA LEU A 233 -9.98 -16.59 18.84
C LEU A 233 -10.51 -15.20 19.22
N ILE A 234 -10.08 -14.14 18.51
CA ILE A 234 -10.57 -12.78 18.74
C ILE A 234 -12.06 -12.67 18.37
N LEU A 235 -12.47 -13.19 17.21
CA LEU A 235 -13.88 -13.17 16.80
C LEU A 235 -14.78 -13.95 17.78
N LEU A 236 -14.31 -15.08 18.30
CA LEU A 236 -15.03 -15.83 19.34
C LEU A 236 -15.12 -15.07 20.67
N ALA A 237 -14.05 -14.39 21.07
CA ALA A 237 -14.01 -13.63 22.32
C ALA A 237 -14.86 -12.36 22.26
N THR A 238 -14.97 -11.72 21.10
CA THR A 238 -15.70 -10.45 20.90
C THR A 238 -17.14 -10.65 20.42
N GLY A 239 -17.48 -11.81 19.91
CA GLY A 239 -18.77 -12.08 19.25
C GLY A 239 -18.91 -11.41 17.86
N TRP A 240 -17.83 -10.81 17.34
CA TRP A 240 -17.85 -10.11 16.07
C TRP A 240 -17.74 -11.06 14.86
N GLN A 241 -18.18 -10.60 13.69
CA GLN A 241 -18.16 -11.36 12.45
C GLN A 241 -17.24 -10.70 11.42
N LEU A 242 -16.75 -11.50 10.47
CA LEU A 242 -16.02 -10.98 9.32
C LEU A 242 -16.98 -10.25 8.39
N SER A 243 -16.53 -9.15 7.83
CA SER A 243 -17.27 -8.40 6.81
C SER A 243 -17.31 -9.16 5.49
N GLU A 244 -18.41 -9.04 4.76
CA GLU A 244 -18.49 -9.52 3.37
C GLU A 244 -17.67 -8.65 2.40
N TYR A 245 -17.24 -7.49 2.84
CA TYR A 245 -16.43 -6.58 2.04
C TYR A 245 -15.18 -7.28 1.47
N ASN A 246 -15.05 -7.22 0.14
CA ASN A 246 -13.96 -7.86 -0.60
C ASN A 246 -13.82 -9.39 -0.35
N GLY A 247 -14.89 -10.08 0.04
CA GLY A 247 -14.89 -11.51 0.29
C GLY A 247 -14.12 -11.93 1.55
N ALA A 248 -13.96 -11.05 2.53
CA ALA A 248 -13.27 -11.36 3.78
C ALA A 248 -13.98 -12.45 4.61
N ALA A 249 -15.31 -12.57 4.49
CA ALA A 249 -16.10 -13.62 5.14
C ALA A 249 -15.96 -15.00 4.45
N ASP A 250 -15.66 -15.04 3.16
CA ASP A 250 -15.68 -16.25 2.32
C ASP A 250 -14.39 -17.09 2.34
N VAL A 251 -13.58 -16.98 3.39
CA VAL A 251 -12.26 -17.61 3.49
C VAL A 251 -12.37 -19.06 4.02
N SER A 252 -13.24 -19.90 3.45
CA SER A 252 -13.23 -21.33 3.74
C SER A 252 -12.31 -22.09 2.76
N PRO A 253 -11.60 -23.17 3.19
CA PRO A 253 -10.72 -23.94 2.30
C PRO A 253 -11.41 -24.46 1.04
N LEU A 254 -12.67 -24.87 1.16
CA LEU A 254 -13.45 -25.37 0.02
C LEU A 254 -13.81 -24.24 -0.95
N HIS A 255 -14.15 -23.07 -0.42
CA HIS A 255 -14.47 -21.90 -1.23
C HIS A 255 -13.22 -21.41 -1.99
N ILE A 256 -12.06 -21.32 -1.31
CA ILE A 256 -10.78 -20.98 -1.94
C ILE A 256 -10.47 -21.96 -3.09
N LEU A 257 -10.63 -23.28 -2.86
CA LEU A 257 -10.35 -24.27 -3.90
C LEU A 257 -11.26 -24.12 -5.12
N LYS A 258 -12.55 -23.83 -4.91
CA LYS A 258 -13.52 -23.58 -6.01
C LYS A 258 -13.19 -22.33 -6.80
N GLN A 259 -12.72 -21.26 -6.15
CA GLN A 259 -12.41 -19.98 -6.80
C GLN A 259 -10.99 -19.92 -7.37
N LEU A 260 -10.13 -20.88 -7.06
CA LEU A 260 -8.72 -20.87 -7.44
C LEU A 260 -8.47 -20.63 -8.95
N PRO A 261 -9.20 -21.24 -9.90
CA PRO A 261 -9.01 -20.99 -11.33
C PRO A 261 -9.29 -19.52 -11.71
N VAL A 262 -10.35 -18.94 -11.14
CA VAL A 262 -10.72 -17.53 -11.36
C VAL A 262 -9.66 -16.61 -10.73
N GLY A 263 -9.23 -16.91 -9.51
CA GLY A 263 -8.17 -16.17 -8.82
C GLY A 263 -6.86 -16.17 -9.59
N ILE A 264 -6.44 -17.32 -10.13
CA ILE A 264 -5.26 -17.42 -11.00
C ILE A 264 -5.42 -16.53 -12.24
N ALA A 265 -6.53 -16.65 -12.96
CA ALA A 265 -6.78 -15.85 -14.16
C ALA A 265 -6.71 -14.34 -13.85
N ARG A 266 -7.34 -13.89 -12.77
CA ARG A 266 -7.29 -12.50 -12.32
C ARG A 266 -5.88 -12.06 -11.90
N ALA A 267 -5.13 -12.89 -11.21
CA ALA A 267 -3.76 -12.59 -10.81
C ALA A 267 -2.86 -12.32 -12.02
N TYR A 268 -2.98 -13.12 -13.09
CA TYR A 268 -2.27 -12.91 -14.35
C TYR A 268 -2.79 -11.68 -15.10
N GLN A 269 -4.09 -11.44 -15.10
CA GLN A 269 -4.69 -10.25 -15.71
C GLN A 269 -4.16 -8.97 -15.05
N ILE A 270 -4.13 -8.91 -13.72
CA ILE A 270 -3.59 -7.76 -12.96
C ILE A 270 -2.09 -7.60 -13.22
N PHE A 271 -1.32 -8.70 -13.22
CA PHE A 271 0.10 -8.64 -13.57
C PHE A 271 0.31 -8.04 -14.97
N GLY A 272 -0.44 -8.51 -15.97
CA GLY A 272 -0.40 -7.97 -17.33
C GLY A 272 -0.83 -6.51 -17.41
N ALA A 273 -1.92 -6.14 -16.74
CA ALA A 273 -2.40 -4.77 -16.71
C ALA A 273 -1.41 -3.82 -16.02
N TYR A 274 -0.76 -4.29 -14.93
CA TYR A 274 0.23 -3.51 -14.21
C TYR A 274 1.48 -3.22 -15.04
N PHE A 275 2.02 -4.21 -15.75
CA PHE A 275 3.28 -4.07 -16.47
C PHE A 275 3.13 -3.63 -17.93
N PHE A 276 2.02 -3.96 -18.60
CA PHE A 276 1.89 -3.76 -20.05
C PHE A 276 0.78 -2.77 -20.45
N ARG A 277 -0.18 -2.42 -19.57
CA ARG A 277 -1.33 -1.59 -19.92
C ARG A 277 -1.41 -0.26 -19.22
N ASN A 278 -0.46 0.21 -18.50
CA ASN A 278 -0.50 1.50 -17.78
C ASN A 278 -1.80 1.79 -16.98
N GLN A 279 -2.56 0.76 -16.64
CA GLN A 279 -3.88 0.93 -16.03
C GLN A 279 -3.80 1.48 -14.59
N TYR A 280 -2.67 1.24 -13.91
CA TYR A 280 -2.54 1.49 -12.48
C TYR A 280 -1.39 2.42 -12.11
N ARG A 281 -0.64 2.96 -13.07
CA ARG A 281 0.59 3.69 -12.74
C ARG A 281 0.59 5.15 -13.14
N ASN A 282 0.38 5.43 -14.39
CA ASN A 282 0.31 6.78 -14.94
C ASN A 282 -0.12 6.76 -16.42
N ASN A 283 -0.46 7.93 -16.95
CA ASN A 283 -0.92 8.09 -18.32
C ASN A 283 0.21 8.54 -19.28
N ILE A 284 1.47 8.57 -18.85
CA ILE A 284 2.58 9.01 -19.71
C ILE A 284 3.10 7.82 -20.50
N LEU A 285 2.83 7.81 -21.79
CA LEU A 285 3.15 6.71 -22.71
C LEU A 285 4.63 6.33 -22.72
N GLN A 286 5.54 7.31 -22.59
CA GLN A 286 6.98 7.05 -22.56
C GLN A 286 7.40 6.22 -21.35
N ALA A 287 6.83 6.49 -20.17
CA ALA A 287 7.11 5.71 -18.97
C ALA A 287 6.62 4.27 -19.12
N VAL A 288 5.48 4.05 -19.76
CA VAL A 288 4.97 2.70 -20.09
C VAL A 288 5.96 1.95 -20.96
N GLY A 289 6.45 2.59 -22.03
CA GLY A 289 7.42 1.96 -22.94
C GLY A 289 8.68 1.48 -22.24
N PHE A 290 9.24 2.26 -21.34
CA PHE A 290 10.41 1.85 -20.53
C PHE A 290 10.12 0.65 -19.64
N PHE A 291 8.98 0.63 -18.98
CA PHE A 291 8.59 -0.51 -18.15
C PHE A 291 8.40 -1.79 -18.96
N VAL A 292 7.69 -1.72 -20.09
CA VAL A 292 7.51 -2.86 -20.99
C VAL A 292 8.86 -3.39 -21.46
N LEU A 293 9.76 -2.50 -21.88
CA LEU A 293 11.10 -2.89 -22.30
C LEU A 293 11.87 -3.61 -21.19
N VAL A 294 11.84 -3.10 -19.96
CA VAL A 294 12.53 -3.73 -18.83
C VAL A 294 11.93 -5.10 -18.51
N VAL A 295 10.61 -5.24 -18.49
CA VAL A 295 9.94 -6.54 -18.26
C VAL A 295 10.30 -7.55 -19.34
N LEU A 296 10.35 -7.14 -20.60
CA LEU A 296 10.76 -8.01 -21.71
C LEU A 296 12.22 -8.45 -21.58
N LEU A 297 13.13 -7.51 -21.24
CA LEU A 297 14.55 -7.83 -21.03
C LEU A 297 14.76 -8.79 -19.84
N ILE A 298 14.00 -8.60 -18.76
CA ILE A 298 13.98 -9.53 -17.62
C ILE A 298 13.48 -10.89 -18.08
N GLY A 299 12.38 -10.97 -18.81
CA GLY A 299 11.81 -12.21 -19.34
C GLY A 299 12.83 -12.98 -20.21
N ILE A 300 13.48 -12.29 -21.15
CA ILE A 300 14.57 -12.87 -21.97
C ILE A 300 15.72 -13.38 -21.06
N GLY A 301 16.11 -12.59 -20.09
CA GLY A 301 17.15 -12.97 -19.13
C GLY A 301 16.80 -14.22 -18.32
N LEU A 302 15.57 -14.32 -17.82
CA LEU A 302 15.09 -15.48 -17.06
C LEU A 302 14.97 -16.73 -17.95
N LEU A 303 14.47 -16.60 -19.16
CA LEU A 303 14.40 -17.69 -20.15
C LEU A 303 15.80 -18.19 -20.53
N ALA A 304 16.76 -17.28 -20.69
CA ALA A 304 18.16 -17.67 -20.93
C ALA A 304 18.80 -18.42 -19.73
N ARG A 305 18.37 -18.13 -18.49
CA ARG A 305 18.78 -18.90 -17.32
C ARG A 305 18.15 -20.29 -17.30
N LEU A 306 16.83 -20.37 -17.58
CA LEU A 306 16.12 -21.64 -17.73
C LEU A 306 16.76 -22.50 -18.81
N GLY A 307 17.05 -21.96 -20.00
CA GLY A 307 17.73 -22.69 -21.09
C GLY A 307 19.06 -23.30 -20.67
N ARG A 308 19.84 -22.62 -19.81
CA ARG A 308 21.08 -23.17 -19.25
C ARG A 308 20.84 -24.33 -18.28
N VAL A 309 19.79 -24.25 -17.47
CA VAL A 309 19.40 -25.35 -16.57
C VAL A 309 18.97 -26.58 -17.39
N VAL A 310 18.21 -26.38 -18.46
CA VAL A 310 17.83 -27.45 -19.41
C VAL A 310 19.06 -28.09 -20.05
N GLN A 311 20.04 -27.29 -20.50
CA GLN A 311 21.30 -27.77 -21.09
C GLN A 311 22.15 -28.56 -20.09
N SER A 312 22.02 -28.31 -18.78
CA SER A 312 22.73 -29.10 -17.76
C SER A 312 22.18 -30.52 -17.58
N ARG A 313 21.11 -30.88 -18.29
CA ARG A 313 20.39 -32.17 -18.23
C ARG A 313 19.83 -32.49 -16.84
N ASN A 314 19.71 -31.53 -15.93
CA ASN A 314 19.03 -31.70 -14.66
C ASN A 314 17.53 -31.44 -14.87
N LEU A 315 16.78 -32.50 -15.22
CA LEU A 315 15.36 -32.40 -15.55
C LEU A 315 14.52 -31.88 -14.36
N GLU A 316 14.85 -32.32 -13.14
CA GLU A 316 14.15 -31.83 -11.94
C GLU A 316 14.28 -30.32 -11.80
N TYR A 317 15.50 -29.76 -11.89
CA TYR A 317 15.71 -28.31 -11.77
C TYR A 317 15.11 -27.55 -12.94
N ALA A 318 15.11 -28.12 -14.13
CA ALA A 318 14.46 -27.53 -15.29
C ALA A 318 12.95 -27.41 -15.09
N LEU A 319 12.28 -28.48 -14.64
CA LEU A 319 10.84 -28.49 -14.34
C LEU A 319 10.49 -27.55 -13.19
N LEU A 320 11.24 -27.59 -12.08
CA LEU A 320 11.04 -26.68 -10.94
C LEU A 320 11.24 -25.22 -11.33
N SER A 321 12.24 -24.91 -12.16
CA SER A 321 12.46 -23.55 -12.64
C SER A 321 11.34 -23.07 -13.55
N ALA A 322 10.85 -23.91 -14.46
CA ALA A 322 9.73 -23.59 -15.33
C ALA A 322 8.44 -23.36 -14.53
N ALA A 323 8.16 -24.23 -13.56
CA ALA A 323 7.02 -24.08 -12.66
C ALA A 323 7.11 -22.81 -11.81
N ALA A 324 8.29 -22.51 -11.23
CA ALA A 324 8.50 -21.30 -10.45
C ALA A 324 8.30 -20.02 -11.29
N LEU A 325 8.81 -19.99 -12.54
CA LEU A 325 8.60 -18.88 -13.45
C LEU A 325 7.12 -18.72 -13.83
N ALA A 326 6.43 -19.84 -14.07
CA ALA A 326 5.00 -19.81 -14.35
C ALA A 326 4.18 -19.29 -13.15
N VAL A 327 4.49 -19.67 -11.92
CA VAL A 327 3.75 -19.24 -10.71
C VAL A 327 4.05 -17.79 -10.33
N LEU A 328 5.13 -17.19 -10.80
CA LEU A 328 5.61 -15.88 -10.36
C LEU A 328 4.57 -14.74 -10.46
N PRO A 329 3.78 -14.60 -11.56
CA PRO A 329 2.72 -13.60 -11.63
C PRO A 329 1.61 -13.82 -10.59
N ALA A 330 1.27 -15.07 -10.32
CA ALA A 330 0.28 -15.42 -9.30
C ALA A 330 0.81 -15.15 -7.88
N ALA A 331 2.09 -15.40 -7.61
CA ALA A 331 2.72 -15.09 -6.34
C ALA A 331 2.72 -13.59 -6.02
N CYS A 332 2.89 -12.71 -7.03
CA CYS A 332 2.76 -11.27 -6.84
C CYS A 332 1.35 -10.85 -6.40
N ASN A 333 0.32 -11.59 -6.78
CA ASN A 333 -1.09 -11.27 -6.53
C ASN A 333 -1.79 -12.40 -5.75
N VAL A 334 -1.09 -13.06 -4.83
CA VAL A 334 -1.56 -14.26 -4.12
C VAL A 334 -2.89 -14.04 -3.38
N MET A 335 -3.20 -12.82 -2.97
CA MET A 335 -4.48 -12.49 -2.32
C MET A 335 -5.68 -12.79 -3.23
N LEU A 336 -5.55 -12.63 -4.55
CA LEU A 336 -6.62 -12.97 -5.50
C LEU A 336 -6.87 -14.47 -5.62
N LEU A 337 -5.91 -15.31 -5.18
CA LEU A 337 -6.10 -16.76 -5.12
C LEU A 337 -6.92 -17.16 -3.89
N ILE A 338 -6.90 -16.33 -2.85
CA ILE A 338 -7.64 -16.54 -1.59
C ILE A 338 -9.05 -15.93 -1.70
N THR A 339 -9.14 -14.69 -2.22
CA THR A 339 -10.38 -13.93 -2.38
C THR A 339 -10.47 -13.42 -3.83
N SER A 340 -11.02 -14.25 -4.72
CA SER A 340 -11.07 -13.90 -6.15
C SER A 340 -12.02 -12.74 -6.45
N SER A 341 -13.00 -12.46 -5.58
CA SER A 341 -13.94 -11.32 -5.67
C SER A 341 -13.33 -9.99 -5.24
N ALA A 342 -12.21 -9.99 -4.50
CA ALA A 342 -11.62 -8.77 -3.98
C ALA A 342 -11.32 -7.73 -5.06
N VAL A 343 -11.67 -6.48 -4.80
CA VAL A 343 -11.30 -5.35 -5.67
C VAL A 343 -9.82 -5.06 -5.47
N TRP A 344 -9.03 -5.29 -6.52
CA TRP A 344 -7.61 -4.99 -6.46
C TRP A 344 -7.37 -3.47 -6.47
N ARG A 345 -6.55 -3.01 -5.58
CA ARG A 345 -6.20 -1.59 -5.37
C ARG A 345 -4.69 -1.40 -5.44
N LEU A 346 -4.24 -0.21 -5.83
CA LEU A 346 -2.82 0.10 -6.02
C LEU A 346 -1.99 -0.06 -4.73
N GLN A 347 -2.56 0.16 -3.54
CA GLN A 347 -1.89 -0.11 -2.26
C GLN A 347 -1.52 -1.59 -2.05
N MET A 348 -2.09 -2.50 -2.84
CA MET A 348 -1.76 -3.93 -2.83
C MET A 348 -0.58 -4.28 -3.73
N ALA A 349 -0.05 -3.32 -4.50
CA ALA A 349 0.97 -3.56 -5.54
C ALA A 349 2.39 -3.79 -5.00
N GLY A 350 2.63 -3.81 -3.69
CA GLY A 350 3.99 -3.92 -3.12
C GLY A 350 4.82 -5.08 -3.67
N ALA A 351 4.20 -6.24 -3.91
CA ALA A 351 4.87 -7.39 -4.50
C ALA A 351 5.20 -7.19 -5.99
N LEU A 352 4.35 -6.47 -6.74
CA LEU A 352 4.62 -6.11 -8.14
C LEU A 352 5.75 -5.09 -8.24
N ASP A 353 5.81 -4.14 -7.30
CA ASP A 353 6.90 -3.16 -7.23
C ASP A 353 8.24 -3.80 -6.85
N LEU A 354 8.22 -4.85 -6.02
CA LEU A 354 9.41 -5.65 -5.70
C LEU A 354 9.84 -6.58 -6.85
N PHE A 355 8.94 -6.98 -7.73
CA PHE A 355 9.21 -7.96 -8.78
C PHE A 355 10.39 -7.59 -9.67
N LEU A 356 10.43 -6.35 -10.20
CA LEU A 356 11.51 -5.90 -11.08
C LEU A 356 12.86 -5.87 -10.37
N PRO A 357 13.01 -5.22 -9.20
CA PRO A 357 14.24 -5.26 -8.44
C PRO A 357 14.73 -6.67 -8.12
N LEU A 358 13.84 -7.55 -7.66
CA LEU A 358 14.18 -8.94 -7.33
C LEU A 358 14.70 -9.72 -8.55
N CYS A 359 14.03 -9.59 -9.69
CA CYS A 359 14.45 -10.27 -10.92
C CYS A 359 15.78 -9.75 -11.45
N ILE A 360 16.04 -8.44 -11.36
CA ILE A 360 17.33 -7.86 -11.76
C ILE A 360 18.46 -8.34 -10.82
N LEU A 361 18.22 -8.36 -9.50
CA LEU A 361 19.16 -8.91 -8.52
C LEU A 361 19.43 -10.40 -8.76
N LEU A 362 18.41 -11.19 -9.08
CA LEU A 362 18.55 -12.59 -9.46
C LEU A 362 19.44 -12.76 -10.70
N LEU A 363 19.20 -11.96 -11.75
CA LEU A 363 19.96 -12.00 -12.98
C LEU A 363 21.42 -11.60 -12.78
N ASP A 364 21.69 -10.64 -11.91
CA ASP A 364 23.04 -10.22 -11.54
C ASP A 364 23.75 -11.31 -10.73
N ALA A 365 23.11 -11.86 -9.69
CA ALA A 365 23.65 -12.91 -8.83
C ALA A 365 23.92 -14.25 -9.58
N THR A 366 23.22 -14.50 -10.69
CA THR A 366 23.40 -15.70 -11.53
C THR A 366 24.28 -15.48 -12.77
N ARG A 367 24.99 -14.36 -12.80
CA ARG A 367 25.85 -14.00 -13.93
C ARG A 367 27.13 -14.85 -13.89
N ARG A 368 27.40 -15.59 -14.98
CA ARG A 368 28.67 -16.34 -15.13
C ARG A 368 29.77 -15.45 -15.70
N GLU A 369 30.98 -15.55 -15.13
CA GLU A 369 32.13 -14.85 -15.61
C GLU A 369 32.79 -15.62 -16.77
N LYS A 370 32.65 -15.14 -18.01
CA LYS A 370 33.40 -15.59 -19.18
C LYS A 370 34.39 -14.50 -19.57
N PRO A 371 35.71 -14.75 -19.57
CA PRO A 371 36.75 -13.71 -19.83
C PRO A 371 36.60 -13.03 -21.20
N GLN A 372 36.22 -13.79 -22.22
CA GLN A 372 36.14 -13.33 -23.62
C GLN A 372 34.99 -12.34 -23.92
N ALA A 373 34.03 -12.17 -23.03
CA ALA A 373 32.85 -11.34 -23.25
C ALA A 373 32.86 -9.99 -22.47
N LYS A 374 34.02 -9.51 -22.01
CA LYS A 374 34.11 -8.35 -21.09
C LYS A 374 33.43 -7.08 -21.67
N ARG A 375 33.67 -6.75 -22.93
CA ARG A 375 33.09 -5.53 -23.57
C ARG A 375 31.57 -5.58 -23.64
N TRP A 376 30.98 -6.65 -24.13
CA TRP A 376 29.53 -6.82 -24.20
C TRP A 376 28.87 -6.79 -22.82
N ARG A 377 29.56 -7.34 -21.83
CA ARG A 377 29.09 -7.35 -20.43
C ARG A 377 29.01 -5.94 -19.85
N THR A 378 30.00 -5.11 -20.12
CA THR A 378 29.99 -3.70 -19.69
C THR A 378 28.87 -2.94 -20.37
N ILE A 379 28.67 -3.14 -21.68
CA ILE A 379 27.57 -2.51 -22.43
C ILE A 379 26.20 -2.94 -21.86
N MET A 380 25.99 -4.24 -21.65
CA MET A 380 24.72 -4.75 -21.09
C MET A 380 24.49 -4.27 -19.65
N ALA A 381 25.51 -4.23 -18.82
CA ALA A 381 25.39 -3.69 -17.47
C ALA A 381 25.07 -2.19 -17.48
N GLY A 382 25.72 -1.44 -18.34
CA GLY A 382 25.42 -0.02 -18.57
C GLY A 382 23.99 0.20 -19.04
N GLY A 383 23.53 -0.62 -19.99
CA GLY A 383 22.14 -0.58 -20.49
C GLY A 383 21.11 -0.85 -19.39
N VAL A 384 21.32 -1.90 -18.57
CA VAL A 384 20.42 -2.21 -17.44
C VAL A 384 20.43 -1.08 -16.39
N THR A 385 21.61 -0.52 -16.10
CA THR A 385 21.73 0.61 -15.17
C THR A 385 21.00 1.86 -15.71
N LEU A 386 21.15 2.15 -17.00
CA LEU A 386 20.42 3.25 -17.63
C LEU A 386 18.90 3.05 -17.57
N LEU A 387 18.42 1.84 -17.86
CA LEU A 387 17.00 1.51 -17.76
C LEU A 387 16.48 1.63 -16.33
N ALA A 388 17.26 1.16 -15.34
CA ALA A 388 16.91 1.35 -13.93
C ALA A 388 16.84 2.84 -13.55
N PHE A 389 17.77 3.66 -14.05
CA PHE A 389 17.74 5.11 -13.87
C PHE A 389 16.46 5.73 -14.48
N LEU A 390 16.08 5.35 -15.70
CA LEU A 390 14.87 5.84 -16.35
C LEU A 390 13.60 5.44 -15.58
N ILE A 391 13.57 4.26 -14.97
CA ILE A 391 12.47 3.84 -14.08
C ILE A 391 12.41 4.75 -12.85
N VAL A 392 13.54 4.98 -12.18
CA VAL A 392 13.61 5.90 -11.02
C VAL A 392 13.14 7.29 -11.41
N TYR A 393 13.67 7.82 -12.52
CA TYR A 393 13.28 9.13 -13.05
C TYR A 393 11.76 9.20 -13.29
N GLY A 394 11.20 8.20 -13.98
CA GLY A 394 9.76 8.14 -14.23
C GLY A 394 8.94 8.06 -12.93
N ASN A 395 9.35 7.22 -11.98
CA ASN A 395 8.68 7.10 -10.69
C ASN A 395 8.71 8.43 -9.91
N VAL A 396 9.86 9.10 -9.83
CA VAL A 396 9.99 10.39 -9.12
C VAL A 396 9.11 11.45 -9.77
N TYR A 397 9.12 11.55 -11.10
CA TYR A 397 8.30 12.50 -11.84
C TYR A 397 6.81 12.27 -11.59
N MET A 398 6.38 11.00 -11.64
CA MET A 398 4.98 10.66 -11.37
C MET A 398 4.57 10.91 -9.93
N ARG A 399 5.49 10.73 -8.97
CA ARG A 399 5.20 11.10 -7.56
C ARG A 399 5.06 12.61 -7.40
N ALA A 400 5.86 13.39 -8.11
CA ALA A 400 5.69 14.84 -8.14
C ALA A 400 4.31 15.23 -8.70
N VAL A 401 3.89 14.63 -9.83
CA VAL A 401 2.55 14.87 -10.42
C VAL A 401 1.43 14.49 -9.46
N ASP A 402 1.51 13.33 -8.81
CA ASP A 402 0.52 12.90 -7.83
C ASP A 402 0.42 13.88 -6.63
N GLN A 403 1.57 14.35 -6.14
CA GLN A 403 1.62 15.29 -5.01
C GLN A 403 1.10 16.67 -5.38
N GLU A 404 1.42 17.17 -6.59
CA GLU A 404 0.85 18.43 -7.09
C GLU A 404 -0.66 18.32 -7.27
N ALA A 405 -1.17 17.22 -7.85
CA ALA A 405 -2.61 17.00 -7.96
C ALA A 405 -3.32 17.00 -6.60
N MET A 406 -2.74 16.33 -5.61
CA MET A 406 -3.27 16.36 -4.23
C MET A 406 -3.21 17.77 -3.63
N SER A 407 -2.12 18.52 -3.86
CA SER A 407 -1.96 19.88 -3.35
C SER A 407 -2.97 20.85 -3.95
N GLU A 408 -3.13 20.83 -5.27
CA GLU A 408 -4.11 21.66 -5.98
C GLU A 408 -5.54 21.31 -5.60
N GLY A 409 -5.85 20.01 -5.52
CA GLY A 409 -7.17 19.57 -5.09
C GLY A 409 -7.50 19.97 -3.66
N ARG A 410 -6.53 19.89 -2.75
CA ARG A 410 -6.71 20.39 -1.38
C ARG A 410 -6.95 21.91 -1.33
N LYS A 411 -6.24 22.70 -2.15
CA LYS A 411 -6.47 24.15 -2.26
C LYS A 411 -7.86 24.46 -2.81
N ALA A 412 -8.28 23.73 -3.87
CA ALA A 412 -9.60 23.90 -4.45
C ALA A 412 -10.70 23.53 -3.44
N LEU A 413 -10.53 22.42 -2.72
CA LEU A 413 -11.47 21.97 -1.69
C LEU A 413 -11.54 22.97 -0.53
N LYS A 414 -10.39 23.49 -0.08
CA LYS A 414 -10.34 24.54 0.94
C LYS A 414 -11.09 25.79 0.49
N THR A 415 -10.82 26.28 -0.73
CA THR A 415 -11.47 27.48 -1.25
C THR A 415 -12.99 27.29 -1.34
N MET A 416 -13.46 26.12 -1.75
CA MET A 416 -14.89 25.80 -1.81
C MET A 416 -15.50 25.73 -0.41
N SER A 417 -14.85 25.01 0.51
CA SER A 417 -15.37 24.84 1.87
C SER A 417 -15.33 26.11 2.70
N ASP A 418 -14.32 26.98 2.53
CA ASP A 418 -14.29 28.30 3.19
C ASP A 418 -15.49 29.15 2.75
N ARG A 419 -15.76 29.24 1.43
CA ARG A 419 -16.91 29.99 0.92
C ARG A 419 -18.24 29.42 1.39
N ILE A 420 -18.39 28.08 1.38
CA ILE A 420 -19.60 27.45 1.90
C ILE A 420 -19.79 27.76 3.39
N ALA A 421 -18.72 27.81 4.15
CA ALA A 421 -18.76 28.18 5.56
C ALA A 421 -19.23 29.63 5.76
N ASP A 422 -18.68 30.57 4.99
CA ASP A 422 -19.10 31.97 5.00
C ASP A 422 -20.59 32.11 4.61
N ASP A 423 -21.02 31.44 3.53
CA ASP A 423 -22.41 31.46 3.07
C ASP A 423 -23.39 30.84 4.10
N LEU A 424 -22.93 29.81 4.87
CA LEU A 424 -23.73 29.25 5.97
C LEU A 424 -23.86 30.22 7.15
N ILE A 425 -22.82 31.01 7.43
CA ILE A 425 -22.86 32.07 8.44
C ILE A 425 -23.85 33.15 8.00
N ASP A 426 -23.75 33.61 6.76
CA ASP A 426 -24.66 34.62 6.19
C ASP A 426 -26.12 34.12 6.09
N PHE A 427 -26.30 32.81 5.93
CA PHE A 427 -27.61 32.16 6.00
C PHE A 427 -28.23 32.17 7.41
N GLY A 428 -27.46 32.58 8.43
CA GLY A 428 -27.91 32.60 9.83
C GLY A 428 -27.85 31.25 10.53
N TYR A 429 -26.97 30.33 10.06
CA TYR A 429 -26.84 28.98 10.62
C TYR A 429 -26.55 28.97 12.12
N PHE A 430 -25.79 29.95 12.62
CA PHE A 430 -25.38 30.04 14.02
C PHE A 430 -26.28 30.96 14.89
N ASP A 431 -27.33 31.57 14.31
CA ASP A 431 -28.14 32.56 15.01
C ASP A 431 -29.18 31.95 15.95
N GLY A 432 -29.43 30.63 15.86
CA GLY A 432 -30.40 29.91 16.70
C GLY A 432 -29.79 29.36 17.98
N GLU A 433 -30.63 29.10 18.99
CA GLU A 433 -30.21 28.44 20.25
C GLU A 433 -29.77 26.99 20.00
N GLU A 434 -30.37 26.29 19.01
CA GLU A 434 -29.99 24.94 18.58
C GLU A 434 -29.59 24.97 17.10
N GLN A 435 -28.38 24.45 16.83
CA GLN A 435 -27.90 24.29 15.47
C GLN A 435 -28.64 23.14 14.79
N LEU A 436 -29.30 23.42 13.67
CA LEU A 436 -29.88 22.37 12.83
C LEU A 436 -28.76 21.52 12.19
N PRO A 437 -29.00 20.20 12.02
CA PRO A 437 -28.01 19.36 11.35
C PRO A 437 -27.85 19.73 9.88
N VAL A 438 -26.58 19.82 9.43
CA VAL A 438 -26.22 20.10 8.03
C VAL A 438 -26.06 18.80 7.26
N VAL A 439 -26.53 18.79 6.02
CA VAL A 439 -26.36 17.71 5.03
C VAL A 439 -25.77 18.30 3.75
N PHE A 440 -24.63 17.73 3.32
CA PHE A 440 -23.99 18.10 2.06
C PHE A 440 -24.40 17.13 0.96
N VAL A 441 -24.82 17.65 -0.19
CA VAL A 441 -25.34 16.88 -1.32
C VAL A 441 -24.47 17.07 -2.55
N GLY A 442 -24.00 15.98 -3.15
CA GLY A 442 -23.18 15.99 -4.35
C GLY A 442 -21.66 16.03 -4.07
N ARG A 443 -20.90 15.88 -5.14
CA ARG A 443 -19.44 15.76 -5.12
C ARG A 443 -18.77 17.05 -5.62
N PRO A 444 -17.70 17.53 -4.96
CA PRO A 444 -16.97 18.71 -5.44
C PRO A 444 -16.44 18.53 -6.87
N SER A 445 -15.87 17.37 -7.20
CA SER A 445 -15.29 17.08 -8.53
C SER A 445 -16.31 17.15 -9.68
N SER A 446 -17.61 17.02 -9.40
CA SER A 446 -18.69 17.15 -10.38
C SER A 446 -19.23 18.57 -10.50
N ASN A 447 -18.72 19.50 -9.69
CA ASN A 447 -19.08 20.91 -9.77
C ASN A 447 -18.13 21.67 -10.70
N PRO A 448 -18.62 22.48 -11.66
CA PRO A 448 -17.79 23.19 -12.64
C PRO A 448 -16.86 24.24 -12.01
N THR A 449 -17.13 24.68 -10.78
CA THR A 449 -16.24 25.60 -10.04
C THR A 449 -15.07 24.92 -9.36
N PHE A 450 -15.10 23.58 -9.26
CA PHE A 450 -14.00 22.80 -8.70
C PHE A 450 -12.99 22.48 -9.80
N VAL A 451 -11.91 23.24 -9.85
CA VAL A 451 -10.92 23.15 -10.95
C VAL A 451 -9.62 22.54 -10.47
N MET A 452 -9.29 21.38 -11.06
CA MET A 452 -8.02 20.66 -10.85
C MET A 452 -7.46 20.24 -12.23
N ARG A 453 -7.04 21.21 -13.08
CA ARG A 453 -6.96 20.91 -14.52
C ARG A 453 -5.74 20.16 -14.98
N GLU A 454 -4.53 20.54 -14.59
CA GLU A 454 -3.35 20.09 -15.34
C GLU A 454 -2.76 18.80 -14.78
N TYR A 455 -2.56 18.71 -13.48
CA TYR A 455 -1.96 17.55 -12.86
C TYR A 455 -2.94 16.37 -12.75
N TYR A 456 -4.23 16.66 -12.58
CA TYR A 456 -5.30 15.66 -12.50
C TYR A 456 -5.34 14.71 -13.71
N LEU A 457 -5.10 15.21 -14.93
CA LEU A 457 -5.10 14.41 -16.15
C LEU A 457 -3.99 13.35 -16.19
N TYR A 458 -2.92 13.55 -15.42
CA TYR A 458 -1.73 12.70 -15.42
C TYR A 458 -1.49 11.99 -14.09
N ALA A 459 -2.25 12.36 -13.06
CA ALA A 459 -2.16 11.76 -11.73
C ALA A 459 -2.80 10.37 -11.67
N ASN A 460 -2.44 9.59 -10.67
CA ASN A 460 -3.17 8.36 -10.36
C ASN A 460 -4.51 8.68 -9.71
N ASN A 461 -5.48 7.77 -9.86
CA ASN A 461 -6.84 7.96 -9.34
C ASN A 461 -6.89 8.29 -7.84
N TYR A 462 -5.94 7.81 -7.04
CA TYR A 462 -5.92 8.12 -5.60
C TYR A 462 -5.52 9.58 -5.29
N ALA A 463 -4.86 10.27 -6.21
CA ALA A 463 -4.52 11.68 -6.08
C ALA A 463 -5.67 12.63 -6.48
N GLU A 464 -6.77 12.10 -7.00
CA GLU A 464 -7.96 12.86 -7.38
C GLU A 464 -8.73 13.33 -6.14
N MET A 465 -8.54 14.59 -5.75
CA MET A 465 -9.29 15.20 -4.66
C MET A 465 -10.72 15.56 -5.07
N GLY A 466 -11.63 15.60 -4.08
CA GLY A 466 -13.03 15.97 -4.33
C GLY A 466 -13.90 14.90 -4.98
N ARG A 467 -13.35 13.76 -5.37
CA ARG A 467 -14.08 12.60 -5.88
C ARG A 467 -14.42 11.67 -4.73
N PHE A 468 -15.52 11.95 -4.06
CA PHE A 468 -15.99 11.13 -2.97
C PHE A 468 -16.71 9.90 -3.51
N TRP A 469 -16.18 8.73 -3.18
CA TRP A 469 -16.75 7.45 -3.58
C TRP A 469 -17.73 6.98 -2.52
N GLY A 470 -18.85 6.41 -2.94
CA GLY A 470 -19.82 5.82 -2.03
C GLY A 470 -21.01 6.72 -1.74
N GLY A 471 -21.92 6.20 -0.91
CA GLY A 471 -23.20 6.79 -0.62
C GLY A 471 -23.18 7.90 0.41
N ALA A 472 -24.34 8.10 1.00
CA ALA A 472 -24.62 9.09 2.05
C ALA A 472 -23.64 8.99 3.23
N ASP A 473 -23.22 7.76 3.59
CA ASP A 473 -22.31 7.47 4.70
C ASP A 473 -20.93 8.07 4.48
N VAL A 474 -20.36 7.82 3.29
CA VAL A 474 -19.05 8.35 2.91
C VAL A 474 -19.10 9.87 2.75
N ALA A 475 -20.14 10.39 2.12
CA ALA A 475 -20.30 11.85 1.94
C ALA A 475 -20.33 12.57 3.29
N ARG A 476 -21.13 12.07 4.25
CA ARG A 476 -21.18 12.61 5.62
C ARG A 476 -19.79 12.67 6.26
N GLN A 477 -19.09 11.55 6.26
CA GLN A 477 -17.77 11.45 6.93
C GLN A 477 -16.72 12.34 6.26
N VAL A 478 -16.69 12.36 4.94
CA VAL A 478 -15.72 13.18 4.21
C VAL A 478 -15.96 14.68 4.44
N TRP A 479 -17.21 15.15 4.36
CA TRP A 479 -17.51 16.55 4.62
C TRP A 479 -17.22 16.94 6.07
N LYS A 480 -17.52 16.08 7.05
CA LYS A 480 -17.11 16.27 8.42
C LYS A 480 -15.59 16.45 8.52
N SER A 481 -14.83 15.57 7.88
CA SER A 481 -13.35 15.64 7.89
C SER A 481 -12.81 16.90 7.17
N VAL A 482 -13.46 17.34 6.09
CA VAL A 482 -13.11 18.59 5.40
C VAL A 482 -13.22 19.78 6.34
N PHE A 483 -14.36 19.94 7.01
CA PHE A 483 -14.58 21.06 7.92
C PHE A 483 -13.83 20.94 9.25
N GLN A 484 -13.44 19.77 9.67
CA GLN A 484 -12.56 19.61 10.84
C GLN A 484 -11.07 19.85 10.52
N ASN A 485 -10.59 19.40 9.35
CA ASN A 485 -9.15 19.34 9.05
C ASN A 485 -8.67 20.34 8.00
N ILE A 486 -9.55 20.85 7.14
CA ILE A 486 -9.20 21.77 6.04
C ILE A 486 -9.74 23.17 6.31
N THR A 487 -11.02 23.28 6.65
CA THR A 487 -11.68 24.54 7.07
C THR A 487 -12.21 24.33 8.48
N PRO A 488 -11.45 24.76 9.52
CA PRO A 488 -11.75 24.39 10.91
C PRO A 488 -12.98 25.15 11.45
N ILE A 489 -14.16 24.71 11.03
CA ILE A 489 -15.46 25.14 11.50
C ILE A 489 -16.23 23.91 11.98
N ASN A 490 -16.92 24.01 13.10
CA ASN A 490 -17.73 22.94 13.65
C ASN A 490 -19.20 23.14 13.26
N PHE A 491 -19.75 22.16 12.57
CA PHE A 491 -21.19 22.09 12.27
C PHE A 491 -21.80 20.89 12.98
N THR A 492 -23.11 20.96 13.26
CA THR A 492 -23.88 19.77 13.63
C THR A 492 -24.20 18.97 12.36
N TYR A 493 -23.60 17.79 12.20
CA TYR A 493 -23.79 16.96 11.00
C TYR A 493 -25.01 16.07 11.15
N GLY A 494 -25.82 15.98 10.08
CA GLY A 494 -26.91 15.02 10.02
C GLY A 494 -26.40 13.59 10.20
N ARG A 495 -27.21 12.72 10.83
CA ARG A 495 -26.96 11.28 10.85
C ARG A 495 -27.12 10.70 9.45
N VAL A 496 -26.62 9.49 9.22
CA VAL A 496 -26.66 8.81 7.92
C VAL A 496 -28.08 8.70 7.36
N GLU A 497 -29.06 8.34 8.21
CA GLU A 497 -30.48 8.24 7.83
C GLU A 497 -31.01 9.58 7.32
N ARG A 498 -30.53 10.68 7.89
CA ARG A 498 -30.90 12.03 7.46
C ARG A 498 -30.31 12.34 6.07
N TYR A 499 -29.07 11.97 5.82
CA TYR A 499 -28.46 12.07 4.48
C TYR A 499 -29.27 11.29 3.45
N ARG A 500 -29.63 10.02 3.75
CA ARG A 500 -30.44 9.19 2.87
C ARG A 500 -31.82 9.81 2.60
N LYS A 501 -32.47 10.33 3.65
CA LYS A 501 -33.76 11.02 3.51
C LYS A 501 -33.65 12.25 2.59
N ILE A 502 -32.69 13.13 2.84
CA ILE A 502 -32.45 14.34 2.04
C ILE A 502 -32.09 14.00 0.59
N TYR A 503 -31.33 12.96 0.35
CA TYR A 503 -30.98 12.52 -1.00
C TYR A 503 -32.22 12.04 -1.80
N ALA A 504 -33.23 11.51 -1.13
CA ALA A 504 -34.45 11.04 -1.75
C ALA A 504 -35.55 12.16 -1.91
N GLU A 505 -35.36 13.32 -1.26
CA GLU A 505 -36.37 14.40 -1.31
C GLU A 505 -36.39 15.07 -2.69
N SER A 506 -37.57 15.25 -3.25
CA SER A 506 -37.78 15.95 -4.52
C SER A 506 -37.36 17.41 -4.47
N GLU A 507 -37.47 18.04 -3.30
CA GLU A 507 -37.05 19.42 -3.06
C GLU A 507 -35.54 19.56 -3.21
N THR A 508 -34.75 18.59 -2.73
CA THR A 508 -33.30 18.55 -2.92
C THR A 508 -32.91 18.49 -4.40
N ALA A 509 -33.64 17.70 -5.20
CA ALA A 509 -33.40 17.61 -6.63
C ALA A 509 -33.62 18.94 -7.36
N GLN A 510 -34.57 19.76 -6.89
CA GLN A 510 -34.93 21.06 -7.47
C GLN A 510 -34.02 22.21 -6.99
N MET A 511 -33.20 22.03 -5.96
CA MET A 511 -32.27 23.04 -5.52
C MET A 511 -31.20 23.32 -6.59
N PRO A 512 -30.78 24.59 -6.77
CA PRO A 512 -29.60 24.89 -7.59
C PRO A 512 -28.34 24.36 -6.95
N ASN A 513 -27.31 24.18 -7.78
CA ASN A 513 -25.98 23.76 -7.31
C ASN A 513 -25.14 24.96 -6.89
N TYR A 514 -24.22 24.78 -5.95
CA TYR A 514 -23.19 25.76 -5.60
C TYR A 514 -22.51 26.32 -6.88
N PRO A 515 -22.24 27.61 -7.00
CA PRO A 515 -22.48 28.72 -6.06
C PRO A 515 -23.77 29.52 -6.36
N GLN A 516 -24.77 28.95 -7.01
CA GLN A 516 -26.00 29.66 -7.40
C GLN A 516 -26.84 29.98 -6.16
N GLU A 517 -27.50 31.14 -6.16
CA GLU A 517 -28.40 31.53 -5.08
C GLU A 517 -29.46 30.43 -4.78
N GLY A 518 -29.63 30.09 -3.50
CA GLY A 518 -30.52 29.03 -3.04
C GLY A 518 -29.94 27.63 -3.00
N TYR A 519 -28.61 27.47 -3.22
CA TYR A 519 -27.92 26.18 -3.02
C TYR A 519 -27.82 25.77 -1.54
N ILE A 520 -28.03 26.72 -0.61
CA ILE A 520 -28.28 26.46 0.80
C ILE A 520 -29.75 26.68 1.06
N ARG A 521 -30.41 25.70 1.67
CA ARG A 521 -31.83 25.75 1.99
C ARG A 521 -32.16 24.92 3.23
N GLN A 522 -33.07 25.39 4.03
CA GLN A 522 -33.65 24.56 5.07
C GLN A 522 -34.79 23.71 4.50
N ILE A 523 -34.67 22.38 4.66
CA ILE A 523 -35.69 21.38 4.33
C ILE A 523 -36.11 20.70 5.62
N GLY A 524 -37.29 21.01 6.12
CA GLY A 524 -37.76 20.55 7.43
C GLY A 524 -36.85 21.00 8.57
N ASP A 525 -36.26 20.03 9.28
CA ASP A 525 -35.35 20.25 10.39
C ASP A 525 -33.86 20.10 10.00
N THR A 526 -33.52 20.31 8.72
CA THR A 526 -32.19 20.08 8.16
C THR A 526 -31.77 21.24 7.27
N VAL A 527 -30.55 21.72 7.43
CA VAL A 527 -29.90 22.63 6.48
C VAL A 527 -29.20 21.80 5.40
N VAL A 528 -29.60 22.01 4.16
CA VAL A 528 -29.09 21.29 2.99
C VAL A 528 -28.18 22.20 2.19
N VAL A 529 -26.95 21.72 1.89
CA VAL A 529 -25.95 22.41 1.05
C VAL A 529 -25.75 21.56 -0.20
N LYS A 530 -26.24 22.03 -1.36
CA LYS A 530 -26.16 21.28 -2.61
C LYS A 530 -24.95 21.71 -3.43
N ILE A 531 -23.98 20.80 -3.57
CA ILE A 531 -22.73 21.01 -4.30
C ILE A 531 -22.89 20.69 -5.77
N SER A 532 -23.52 19.54 -6.08
CA SER A 532 -23.74 19.07 -7.45
C SER A 532 -24.89 18.07 -7.50
N ASP A 533 -25.34 17.73 -8.71
CA ASP A 533 -26.38 16.72 -8.94
C ASP A 533 -25.85 15.27 -8.89
N ASP A 534 -24.54 15.09 -8.69
CA ASP A 534 -23.90 13.78 -8.63
C ASP A 534 -23.95 13.19 -7.21
N TYR A 535 -25.12 12.67 -6.82
CA TYR A 535 -25.37 12.06 -5.50
C TYR A 535 -26.35 10.87 -5.54
N ASN A 536 -27.07 10.68 -6.63
CA ASN A 536 -28.15 9.67 -6.71
C ASN A 536 -27.65 8.24 -6.92
N ASP A 537 -26.41 8.02 -7.38
CA ASP A 537 -25.86 6.68 -7.64
C ASP A 537 -25.64 5.83 -6.37
N SER A 538 -25.94 6.40 -5.22
CA SER A 538 -25.66 5.81 -3.91
C SER A 538 -26.90 5.30 -3.17
N ILE A 539 -28.10 5.44 -3.75
CA ILE A 539 -29.33 4.89 -3.20
C ILE A 539 -29.67 3.60 -3.96
N SER A 540 -28.76 2.62 -3.99
CA SER A 540 -29.13 1.28 -4.42
C SER A 540 -29.80 0.54 -3.26
N ALA A 541 -30.95 -0.09 -3.53
CA ALA A 541 -31.73 -0.86 -2.56
C ALA A 541 -30.95 -2.05 -1.93
N GLU A 542 -29.74 -2.33 -2.42
CA GLU A 542 -28.85 -3.39 -1.90
C GLU A 542 -28.04 -2.96 -0.66
N GLU A 543 -28.01 -1.66 -0.32
CA GLU A 543 -27.31 -1.16 0.86
C GLU A 543 -28.17 -1.13 2.14
N GLU A 544 -29.46 -1.45 2.06
CA GLU A 544 -30.36 -1.48 3.23
C GLU A 544 -29.96 -2.53 4.29
N ASP A 545 -29.22 -3.57 3.92
CA ASP A 545 -28.81 -4.66 4.82
C ASP A 545 -27.33 -4.69 5.17
N THR A 546 -26.54 -3.69 4.78
CA THR A 546 -25.11 -3.70 5.12
C THR A 546 -24.90 -3.15 6.53
N PRO A 547 -24.25 -3.88 7.43
CA PRO A 547 -23.94 -3.44 8.80
C PRO A 547 -23.06 -2.18 8.90
N LEU A 548 -22.66 -1.58 7.76
CA LEU A 548 -21.84 -0.37 7.69
C LEU A 548 -22.48 0.85 8.37
N ALA A 549 -23.79 0.98 8.34
CA ALA A 549 -24.49 2.10 9.00
C ALA A 549 -24.29 2.13 10.52
N GLY A 550 -24.19 0.95 11.16
CA GLY A 550 -23.91 0.84 12.60
C GLY A 550 -22.46 1.10 12.98
N TYR A 551 -21.50 0.99 12.03
CA TYR A 551 -20.07 1.14 12.34
C TYR A 551 -19.65 2.57 12.62
N PHE A 552 -20.22 3.52 11.92
CA PHE A 552 -19.90 4.94 12.09
C PHE A 552 -20.51 5.53 13.37
N GLU A 553 -21.57 4.92 13.88
CA GLU A 553 -22.19 5.37 15.14
C GLU A 553 -21.48 4.85 16.40
N LEU A 554 -20.91 3.64 16.35
CA LEU A 554 -20.16 3.06 17.49
C LEU A 554 -18.82 3.79 17.76
N GLY A 555 -18.20 4.38 16.73
CA GLY A 555 -17.03 5.25 16.90
C GLY A 555 -17.35 6.61 17.52
N GLN A 556 -18.65 6.99 17.62
CA GLN A 556 -19.09 8.24 18.28
C GLN A 556 -19.41 8.04 19.77
N VAL A 557 -19.59 6.82 20.25
CA VAL A 557 -19.90 6.57 21.67
C VAL A 557 -18.75 6.92 22.60
N ASP A 558 -17.50 6.93 22.07
CA ASP A 558 -16.32 7.21 22.88
C ASP A 558 -15.84 8.66 22.88
N ASN A 559 -16.44 9.55 22.08
CA ASN A 559 -16.09 10.98 22.12
C ASN A 559 -16.72 11.78 23.27
N ASN A 560 -17.56 11.16 24.07
CA ASN A 560 -18.12 11.78 25.29
C ASN A 560 -17.21 11.65 26.52
N PHE A 561 -15.94 11.25 26.37
CA PHE A 561 -15.00 11.18 27.47
C PHE A 561 -14.27 12.52 27.75
N TYR A 562 -14.60 13.58 27.03
CA TYR A 562 -14.08 14.93 27.26
C TYR A 562 -15.22 15.98 27.28
N GLU A 563 -16.22 15.78 28.13
CA GLU A 563 -16.99 16.86 28.74
C GLU A 563 -16.53 17.06 30.18
#